data_b6aac7618c391e17c0107faad66b617c
#
_entry.id   b6aac7618c391e17c0107faad66b617c
#
_cell.length_a   1.000
_cell.length_b   1.000
_cell.length_c   1.000
_cell.angle_alpha   90.00
_cell.angle_beta   90.00
_cell.angle_gamma   90.00
#
_symmetry.space_group_name_H-M   'P 1'
#
loop_
_entity.id
_entity.type
_entity.pdbx_description
1 polymer ?
#
loop_
_entity_poly.entity_id
_entity_poly.type
_entity_poly.pdbx_seq_one_letter_code
_entity_poly.pdbx_strand_id
1 'polypeptide(L)'
;TLYGAVRAGRSTRDVTDEVMTVVGPLESEIFRSGHFGYSIGLGFPPTWTDGPVYISEARDIELLEGMTFHTPVSWRVPKEFVIGTSESIVVTETGCEILTSKEREVRVTRPSA
;
A
#
# COMPACT_ATOMS: atom_id res chain seq x y z
N THR A 1 1.09 -9.34 -4.69
CA THR A 1 2.42 -9.28 -4.05
C THR A 1 2.34 -8.57 -2.71
N LEU A 2 1.98 -7.28 -2.59
CA LEU A 2 2.02 -6.52 -1.34
C LEU A 2 1.37 -7.27 -0.16
N TYR A 3 0.11 -7.68 -0.28
CA TYR A 3 -0.62 -8.35 0.81
C TYR A 3 -0.11 -9.77 1.10
N GLY A 4 0.54 -10.42 0.16
CA GLY A 4 1.21 -11.70 0.39
C GLY A 4 2.56 -11.55 1.10
N ALA A 5 3.17 -10.38 1.02
CA ALA A 5 4.46 -10.09 1.62
C ALA A 5 4.34 -9.62 3.09
N VAL A 6 3.23 -8.99 3.46
CA VAL A 6 3.00 -8.42 4.80
C VAL A 6 2.69 -9.52 5.80
N ARG A 7 3.48 -9.64 6.86
CA ARG A 7 3.22 -10.45 8.06
C ARG A 7 4.10 -10.01 9.21
N ALA A 8 3.76 -10.39 10.43
CA ALA A 8 4.59 -10.15 11.61
C ALA A 8 6.00 -10.76 11.46
N GLY A 9 6.99 -10.11 12.02
CA GLY A 9 8.40 -10.53 11.96
C GLY A 9 9.14 -10.19 10.65
N ARG A 10 8.45 -9.67 9.64
CA ARG A 10 9.13 -9.08 8.46
C ARG A 10 9.38 -7.60 8.65
N SER A 11 10.38 -7.07 8.00
CA SER A 11 10.62 -5.64 7.99
C SER A 11 9.83 -4.92 6.88
N THR A 12 9.59 -3.63 7.08
CA THR A 12 8.98 -2.78 6.06
C THR A 12 9.83 -2.71 4.79
N ARG A 13 11.16 -2.82 4.92
CA ARG A 13 12.09 -2.87 3.80
C ARG A 13 11.95 -4.16 3.00
N ASP A 14 11.99 -5.33 3.68
CA ASP A 14 11.84 -6.62 3.01
C ASP A 14 10.53 -6.72 2.20
N VAL A 15 9.43 -6.19 2.79
CA VAL A 15 8.14 -6.12 2.09
C VAL A 15 8.24 -5.22 0.87
N THR A 16 8.88 -4.07 1.01
CA THR A 16 9.07 -3.11 -0.09
C THR A 16 9.90 -3.72 -1.21
N ASP A 17 11.04 -4.34 -0.87
CA ASP A 17 11.94 -4.96 -1.85
C ASP A 17 11.22 -6.06 -2.65
N GLU A 18 10.41 -6.89 -1.98
CA GLU A 18 9.60 -7.90 -2.65
C GLU A 18 8.55 -7.29 -3.60
N VAL A 19 7.90 -6.20 -3.21
CA VAL A 19 6.95 -5.49 -4.08
C VAL A 19 7.66 -4.84 -5.26
N MET A 20 8.85 -4.32 -5.04
CA MET A 20 9.66 -3.68 -6.08
C MET A 20 10.13 -4.65 -7.17
N THR A 21 10.20 -5.94 -6.90
CA THR A 21 10.47 -6.93 -7.97
C THR A 21 9.42 -6.90 -9.08
N VAL A 22 8.18 -6.51 -8.75
CA VAL A 22 7.07 -6.42 -9.70
C VAL A 22 6.88 -4.99 -10.22
N VAL A 23 7.02 -4.00 -9.36
CA VAL A 23 6.74 -2.59 -9.69
C VAL A 23 7.93 -1.91 -10.33
N GLY A 24 9.14 -2.24 -9.91
CA GLY A 24 10.37 -1.60 -10.38
C GLY A 24 10.53 -1.57 -11.90
N PRO A 25 10.24 -2.65 -12.65
CA PRO A 25 10.28 -2.62 -14.11
C PRO A 25 9.35 -1.61 -14.77
N LEU A 26 8.31 -1.15 -14.07
CA LEU A 26 7.32 -0.20 -14.57
C LEU A 26 7.70 1.27 -14.28
N GLU A 27 8.71 1.53 -13.45
CA GLU A 27 9.06 2.90 -13.00
C GLU A 27 9.53 3.83 -14.12
N SER A 28 9.92 3.30 -15.27
CA SER A 28 10.20 4.09 -16.46
C SER A 28 8.95 4.67 -17.12
N GLU A 29 7.77 4.09 -16.85
CA GLU A 29 6.51 4.43 -17.50
C GLU A 29 5.52 5.09 -16.54
N ILE A 30 5.62 4.79 -15.25
CA ILE A 30 4.70 5.26 -14.23
C ILE A 30 5.40 6.09 -13.15
N PHE A 31 4.70 7.05 -12.62
CA PHE A 31 5.05 7.71 -11.37
C PHE A 31 4.22 7.13 -10.22
N ARG A 32 4.88 6.73 -9.15
CA ARG A 32 4.25 6.23 -7.91
C ARG A 32 4.65 7.05 -6.69
N SER A 33 3.91 6.89 -5.61
CA SER A 33 4.32 7.38 -4.28
C SER A 33 5.56 6.62 -3.79
N GLY A 34 6.38 7.26 -2.97
CA GLY A 34 7.58 6.65 -2.38
C GLY A 34 7.31 5.60 -1.30
N HIS A 35 6.06 5.17 -1.11
CA HIS A 35 5.66 4.17 -0.13
C HIS A 35 4.48 3.35 -0.64
N PHE A 36 4.34 2.13 -0.12
CA PHE A 36 3.24 1.20 -0.41
C PHE A 36 2.19 1.17 0.70
N GLY A 37 2.44 1.81 1.81
CA GLY A 37 1.51 1.94 2.92
C GLY A 37 2.06 2.83 4.02
N TYR A 38 1.17 3.27 4.88
CA TYR A 38 1.49 4.00 6.10
C TYR A 38 0.57 3.56 7.23
N SER A 39 1.10 3.60 8.46
CA SER A 39 0.34 3.22 9.65
C SER A 39 -0.86 4.14 9.86
N ILE A 40 -1.96 3.55 10.31
CA ILE A 40 -3.18 4.24 10.69
C ILE A 40 -3.58 3.86 12.11
N GLY A 41 -4.28 4.77 12.80
CA GLY A 41 -4.73 4.59 14.17
C GLY A 41 -5.41 5.85 14.68
N LEU A 42 -5.25 6.15 15.95
CA LEU A 42 -5.75 7.39 16.55
C LEU A 42 -4.83 8.56 16.21
N GLY A 43 -5.06 9.16 15.06
CA GLY A 43 -4.32 10.34 14.62
C GLY A 43 -5.00 11.64 15.03
N PHE A 44 -4.18 12.63 15.44
CA PHE A 44 -4.63 13.98 15.76
C PHE A 44 -3.97 15.01 14.85
N PRO A 45 -4.59 16.16 14.61
CA PRO A 45 -3.93 17.24 13.88
C PRO A 45 -2.53 17.55 14.44
N PRO A 46 -1.55 17.85 13.60
CA PRO A 46 -1.64 18.20 12.18
C PRO A 46 -1.63 17.02 11.20
N THR A 47 -1.61 15.79 11.65
CA THR A 47 -1.63 14.62 10.77
C THR A 47 -2.57 13.53 11.32
N TRP A 48 -3.17 12.75 10.42
CA TRP A 48 -3.95 11.56 10.74
C TRP A 48 -3.14 10.26 10.67
N THR A 49 -1.89 10.32 10.26
CA THR A 49 -1.00 9.17 10.29
C THR A 49 -0.49 8.96 11.70
N ASP A 50 -0.62 7.73 12.21
CA ASP A 50 -0.16 7.37 13.55
C ASP A 50 1.33 7.07 13.52
N GLY A 51 2.11 8.13 13.66
CA GLY A 51 3.55 8.02 13.64
C GLY A 51 4.11 7.65 12.25
N PRO A 52 5.43 7.61 12.11
CA PRO A 52 6.07 7.52 10.80
C PRO A 52 6.40 6.08 10.40
N VAL A 53 5.52 5.12 10.57
CA VAL A 53 5.73 3.76 10.06
C VAL A 53 5.20 3.69 8.64
N TYR A 54 6.13 3.59 7.70
CA TYR A 54 5.83 3.45 6.27
C TYR A 54 6.36 2.12 5.75
N ILE A 55 5.57 1.46 4.89
CA ILE A 55 6.08 0.37 4.06
C ILE A 55 6.81 1.03 2.88
N SER A 56 8.11 1.21 3.03
CA SER A 56 8.97 1.93 2.09
C SER A 56 10.43 1.57 2.28
N GLU A 57 11.27 1.98 1.34
CA GLU A 57 12.72 1.82 1.42
C GLU A 57 13.38 2.72 2.48
N ALA A 58 12.68 3.79 2.90
CA ALA A 58 13.27 4.84 3.73
C ALA A 58 13.60 4.40 5.16
N ARG A 59 12.89 3.40 5.67
CA ARG A 59 13.08 2.87 7.03
C ARG A 59 12.96 1.35 7.04
N ASP A 60 13.66 0.76 7.98
CA ASP A 60 13.65 -0.68 8.23
C ASP A 60 13.03 -0.92 9.61
N ILE A 61 11.73 -1.16 9.63
CA ILE A 61 10.93 -1.32 10.87
C ILE A 61 10.29 -2.70 10.83
N GLU A 62 10.43 -3.45 11.91
CA GLU A 62 9.78 -4.74 12.07
C GLU A 62 8.27 -4.57 12.15
N LEU A 63 7.54 -5.33 11.35
CA LEU A 63 6.08 -5.43 11.39
C LEU A 63 5.67 -6.32 12.57
N LEU A 64 4.86 -5.76 13.45
CA LEU A 64 4.30 -6.47 14.59
C LEU A 64 2.83 -6.81 14.34
N GLU A 65 2.38 -7.92 14.92
CA GLU A 65 0.97 -8.29 14.92
C GLU A 65 0.09 -7.17 15.49
N GLY A 66 -1.04 -6.93 14.86
CA GLY A 66 -1.97 -5.86 15.23
C GLY A 66 -1.67 -4.50 14.62
N MET A 67 -0.49 -4.29 14.01
CA MET A 67 -0.24 -3.05 13.28
C MET A 67 -1.23 -2.91 12.11
N THR A 68 -1.79 -1.71 11.96
CA THR A 68 -2.74 -1.39 10.90
C THR A 68 -2.15 -0.39 9.92
N PHE A 69 -2.41 -0.60 8.64
CA PHE A 69 -1.91 0.25 7.56
C PHE A 69 -3.01 0.59 6.57
N HIS A 70 -2.98 1.83 6.08
CA HIS A 70 -3.60 2.18 4.81
C HIS A 70 -2.58 1.98 3.70
N THR A 71 -2.97 1.29 2.65
CA THR A 71 -2.10 0.91 1.53
C THR A 71 -2.59 1.52 0.22
N PRO A 72 -2.42 2.84 0.03
CA PRO A 72 -2.81 3.50 -1.22
C PRO A 72 -1.80 3.16 -2.31
N VAL A 73 -2.26 2.48 -3.34
CA VAL A 73 -1.49 2.29 -4.57
C VAL A 73 -2.04 3.22 -5.63
N SER A 74 -1.25 4.18 -6.04
CA SER A 74 -1.62 5.16 -7.07
C SER A 74 -0.52 5.26 -8.10
N TRP A 75 -0.85 4.92 -9.33
CA TRP A 75 0.05 4.96 -10.47
C TRP A 75 -0.40 6.04 -11.45
N ARG A 76 0.53 6.82 -11.92
CA ARG A 76 0.27 7.98 -12.74
C ARG A 76 1.12 7.90 -14.01
N VAL A 77 0.45 7.95 -15.14
CA VAL A 77 1.11 8.20 -16.43
C VAL A 77 0.91 9.68 -16.75
N PRO A 78 1.97 10.50 -16.69
CA PRO A 78 1.86 11.96 -16.84
C PRO A 78 1.11 12.35 -18.12
N LYS A 79 0.12 13.23 -17.96
CA LYS A 79 -0.76 13.74 -19.04
C LYS A 79 -1.71 12.72 -19.68
N GLU A 80 -1.74 11.47 -19.22
CA GLU A 80 -2.62 10.44 -19.74
C GLU A 80 -3.68 10.05 -18.73
N PHE A 81 -3.30 9.37 -17.65
CA PHE A 81 -4.26 8.92 -16.64
C PHE A 81 -3.63 8.71 -15.27
N VAL A 82 -4.50 8.58 -14.29
CA VAL A 82 -4.18 8.09 -12.95
C VAL A 82 -5.10 6.91 -12.65
N ILE A 83 -4.54 5.83 -12.15
CA ILE A 83 -5.27 4.70 -11.60
C ILE A 83 -4.82 4.47 -10.17
N GLY A 84 -5.78 4.23 -9.28
CA GLY A 84 -5.45 3.96 -7.88
C GLY A 84 -6.46 3.04 -7.22
N THR A 85 -5.96 2.30 -6.26
CA THR A 85 -6.75 1.50 -5.33
C THR A 85 -6.13 1.60 -3.96
N SER A 86 -6.95 1.46 -2.92
CA SER A 86 -6.42 1.46 -1.56
C SER A 86 -7.20 0.47 -0.70
N GLU A 87 -6.49 -0.12 0.25
CA GLU A 87 -7.05 -1.00 1.26
C GLU A 87 -6.55 -0.58 2.64
N SER A 88 -7.33 -0.91 3.65
CA SER A 88 -6.86 -0.94 5.04
C SER A 88 -6.60 -2.38 5.43
N ILE A 89 -5.46 -2.62 6.04
CA ILE A 89 -5.02 -3.96 6.45
C ILE A 89 -4.60 -3.99 7.91
N VAL A 90 -4.71 -5.14 8.53
CA VAL A 90 -4.08 -5.44 9.82
C VAL A 90 -3.06 -6.57 9.65
N VAL A 91 -1.89 -6.40 10.24
CA VAL A 91 -0.82 -7.41 10.25
C VAL A 91 -1.22 -8.53 11.19
N THR A 92 -1.06 -9.77 10.74
CA THR A 92 -1.27 -10.99 11.53
C THR A 92 0.02 -11.79 11.63
N GLU A 93 0.04 -12.80 12.49
CA GLU A 93 1.20 -13.68 12.65
C GLU A 93 1.67 -14.29 11.33
N THR A 94 0.75 -14.71 10.48
CA THR A 94 1.06 -15.46 9.25
C THR A 94 0.83 -14.69 7.95
N GLY A 95 0.31 -13.45 8.03
CA GLY A 95 -0.03 -12.65 6.86
C GLY A 95 -0.61 -11.30 7.21
N CYS A 96 -1.60 -10.85 6.45
CA CYS A 96 -2.42 -9.71 6.80
C CYS A 96 -3.89 -9.95 6.45
N GLU A 97 -4.77 -9.35 7.22
CA GLU A 97 -6.20 -9.31 6.96
C GLU A 97 -6.55 -7.99 6.26
N ILE A 98 -7.33 -8.06 5.18
CA ILE A 98 -7.83 -6.88 4.48
C ILE A 98 -9.17 -6.49 5.09
N LEU A 99 -9.22 -5.29 5.67
CA LEU A 99 -10.40 -4.77 6.38
C LEU A 99 -11.42 -4.12 5.45
N THR A 100 -10.99 -3.73 4.25
CA THR A 100 -11.85 -3.10 3.25
C THR A 100 -12.22 -4.11 2.17
N SER A 101 -13.51 -4.26 1.91
CA SER A 101 -14.02 -5.20 0.89
C SER A 101 -14.34 -4.43 -0.39
N LYS A 102 -13.52 -4.58 -1.43
CA LYS A 102 -13.76 -4.01 -2.76
C LYS A 102 -13.32 -4.96 -3.87
N GLU A 103 -14.11 -4.97 -4.93
CA GLU A 103 -13.65 -5.54 -6.20
C GLU A 103 -12.49 -4.70 -6.75
N ARG A 104 -11.38 -5.37 -7.10
CA ARG A 104 -10.18 -4.73 -7.65
C ARG A 104 -10.20 -4.77 -9.18
N GLU A 105 -11.33 -4.42 -9.74
CA GLU A 105 -11.55 -4.41 -11.19
C GLU A 105 -11.87 -3.00 -11.68
N VAL A 106 -11.44 -2.70 -12.89
CA VAL A 106 -11.82 -1.45 -13.56
C VAL A 106 -13.28 -1.59 -14.04
N ARG A 107 -14.16 -0.80 -13.45
CA ARG A 107 -15.56 -0.76 -13.87
C ARG A 107 -15.70 0.10 -15.12
N VAL A 108 -16.08 -0.53 -16.22
CA VAL A 108 -16.39 0.18 -17.46
C VAL A 108 -17.89 0.41 -17.54
N THR A 109 -18.30 1.68 -17.47
CA THR A 109 -19.69 2.08 -17.71
C THR A 109 -19.85 2.48 -19.18
N ARG A 110 -20.88 1.95 -19.85
CA ARG A 110 -21.26 2.41 -21.19
C ARG A 110 -22.28 3.55 -21.02
N PRO A 111 -22.21 4.62 -21.83
CA PRO A 111 -23.29 5.58 -21.87
C PRO A 111 -24.61 4.87 -22.18
N SER A 112 -25.63 5.16 -21.40
CA SER A 112 -27.00 4.76 -21.75
C SER A 112 -27.36 5.43 -23.09
N ALA A 113 -27.81 4.61 -24.00
CA ALA A 113 -28.30 5.08 -25.30
C ALA A 113 -29.49 6.04 -25.13
#